data_331f1f7b056683e4790859efdd34eb98
#
_entry.id   331f1f7b056683e4790859efdd34eb98
#
_cell.length_a   1.000
_cell.length_b   1.000
_cell.length_c   1.000
_cell.angle_alpha   90.00
_cell.angle_beta   90.00
_cell.angle_gamma   90.00
#
_symmetry.space_group_name_H-M   'P 1'
#
loop_
_entity.id
_entity.type
_entity.pdbx_description
1 polymer ?
#
loop_
_entity_poly.entity_id
_entity_poly.type
_entity_poly.pdbx_seq_one_letter_code
_entity_poly.pdbx_strand_id
1 'polypeptide(L)'
;MVFWDTSALLKLYVAEPDSNAFAMLAKRGGALAISVWTTHEILCGLHRKELLRDLKRGGSEAIYERFLLQITAGTLHVISYTTRVAEHTTEVIRRCYSARKPVAIRTLDALQLGSAFGGGADEVVSTDARIRAAAKILNLRISPDFPF
;
A
#
# COMPACT_ATOMS: atom_id res chain seq x y z
N MET A 1 -6.10 5.74 11.29
CA MET A 1 -5.66 4.45 10.70
C MET A 1 -4.61 4.74 9.65
N VAL A 2 -3.55 3.92 9.57
CA VAL A 2 -2.45 4.08 8.61
C VAL A 2 -2.60 3.06 7.50
N PHE A 3 -2.75 3.53 6.26
CA PHE A 3 -2.85 2.66 5.08
C PHE A 3 -1.47 2.40 4.50
N TRP A 4 -1.19 1.14 4.20
CA TRP A 4 0.08 0.69 3.63
C TRP A 4 -0.11 0.23 2.19
N ASP A 5 0.51 0.97 1.29
CA ASP A 5 0.63 0.56 -0.11
C ASP A 5 1.61 -0.61 -0.24
N THR A 6 1.41 -1.42 -1.27
CA THR A 6 2.22 -2.63 -1.54
C THR A 6 3.72 -2.33 -1.62
N SER A 7 4.11 -1.19 -2.21
CA SER A 7 5.52 -0.80 -2.36
C SER A 7 6.23 -0.62 -1.02
N ALA A 8 5.55 -0.07 -0.03
CA ALA A 8 6.05 0.12 1.32
C ALA A 8 5.93 -1.15 2.17
N LEU A 9 4.81 -1.87 2.02
CA LEU A 9 4.56 -3.08 2.77
C LEU A 9 5.57 -4.19 2.45
N LEU A 10 5.98 -4.37 1.19
CA LEU A 10 7.01 -5.33 0.78
C LEU A 10 8.32 -5.16 1.54
N LYS A 11 8.69 -3.93 1.92
CA LYS A 11 9.92 -3.64 2.69
C LYS A 11 9.90 -4.18 4.12
N LEU A 12 8.74 -4.60 4.62
CA LEU A 12 8.64 -5.29 5.90
C LEU A 12 8.92 -6.80 5.80
N TYR A 13 8.90 -7.34 4.58
CA TYR A 13 9.07 -8.78 4.31
C TYR A 13 10.37 -9.10 3.59
N VAL A 14 10.84 -8.19 2.75
CA VAL A 14 12.08 -8.35 1.97
C VAL A 14 13.03 -7.23 2.33
N ALA A 15 14.25 -7.60 2.71
CA ALA A 15 15.26 -6.63 3.10
C ALA A 15 15.71 -5.79 1.90
N GLU A 16 15.56 -4.48 2.03
CA GLU A 16 16.03 -3.44 1.13
C GLU A 16 16.81 -2.39 1.94
N PRO A 17 17.63 -1.54 1.32
CA PRO A 17 18.48 -0.59 2.06
C PRO A 17 17.69 0.32 3.04
N ASP A 18 16.45 0.66 2.71
CA ASP A 18 15.57 1.53 3.48
C ASP A 18 14.54 0.78 4.37
N SER A 19 14.55 -0.55 4.40
CA SER A 19 13.58 -1.37 5.16
C SER A 19 13.49 -1.01 6.64
N ASN A 20 14.62 -0.60 7.25
CA ASN A 20 14.62 -0.18 8.66
C ASN A 20 13.72 1.03 8.93
N ALA A 21 13.65 2.00 8.02
CA ALA A 21 12.76 3.15 8.15
C ALA A 21 11.29 2.72 8.15
N PHE A 22 10.91 1.77 7.29
CA PHE A 22 9.54 1.23 7.24
C PHE A 22 9.21 0.38 8.47
N ALA A 23 10.17 -0.41 8.97
CA ALA A 23 9.99 -1.15 10.22
C ALA A 23 9.75 -0.22 11.42
N MET A 24 10.43 0.94 11.46
CA MET A 24 10.18 1.97 12.48
C MET A 24 8.80 2.62 12.31
N LEU A 25 8.34 2.88 11.08
CA LEU A 25 6.99 3.39 10.81
C LEU A 25 5.93 2.40 11.30
N ALA A 26 6.09 1.11 11.02
CA ALA A 26 5.17 0.07 11.47
C ALA A 26 5.08 -0.04 13.01
N LYS A 27 6.16 0.28 13.72
CA LYS A 27 6.20 0.27 15.19
C LYS A 27 5.58 1.48 15.86
N ARG A 28 5.24 2.55 15.13
CA ARG A 28 4.63 3.78 15.71
C ARG A 28 3.28 3.53 16.37
N GLY A 29 2.71 2.34 16.17
CA GLY A 29 1.44 1.92 16.73
C GLY A 29 0.26 2.24 15.82
N GLY A 30 -0.87 1.58 16.10
CA GLY A 30 -2.07 1.62 15.28
C GLY A 30 -2.18 0.42 14.34
N ALA A 31 -3.40 0.14 13.88
CA ALA A 31 -3.64 -0.92 12.92
C ALA A 31 -3.05 -0.56 11.57
N LEU A 32 -2.22 -1.45 11.01
CA LEU A 32 -1.78 -1.37 9.63
C LEU A 32 -2.94 -1.82 8.75
N ALA A 33 -3.43 -0.93 7.91
CA ALA A 33 -4.51 -1.22 6.97
C ALA A 33 -3.96 -1.39 5.55
N ILE A 34 -4.51 -2.35 4.84
CA ILE A 34 -4.22 -2.64 3.44
C ILE A 34 -5.52 -2.81 2.67
N SER A 35 -5.48 -2.69 1.36
CA SER A 35 -6.63 -3.05 0.53
C SER A 35 -6.68 -4.55 0.25
N VAL A 36 -7.84 -5.06 -0.13
CA VAL A 36 -7.95 -6.44 -0.64
C VAL A 36 -7.05 -6.68 -1.86
N TRP A 37 -6.76 -5.66 -2.67
CA TRP A 37 -5.87 -5.74 -3.84
C TRP A 37 -4.41 -5.97 -3.46
N THR A 38 -4.00 -5.45 -2.29
CA THR A 38 -2.64 -5.63 -1.76
C THR A 38 -2.31 -7.12 -1.59
N THR A 39 -3.27 -7.97 -1.28
CA THR A 39 -3.05 -9.41 -1.13
C THR A 39 -2.50 -10.05 -2.41
N HIS A 40 -2.96 -9.62 -3.56
CA HIS A 40 -2.49 -10.10 -4.87
C HIS A 40 -1.20 -9.41 -5.31
N GLU A 41 -1.08 -8.11 -5.07
CA GLU A 41 0.12 -7.35 -5.42
C GLU A 41 1.35 -7.84 -4.64
N ILE A 42 1.18 -8.15 -3.35
CA ILE A 42 2.25 -8.74 -2.51
C ILE A 42 2.75 -10.04 -3.13
N LEU A 43 1.87 -10.95 -3.51
CA LEU A 43 2.25 -12.22 -4.13
C LEU A 43 3.00 -12.00 -5.43
N CYS A 44 2.47 -11.14 -6.32
CA CYS A 44 3.13 -10.78 -7.57
C CYS A 44 4.51 -10.13 -7.32
N GLY A 45 4.61 -9.24 -6.35
CA GLY A 45 5.86 -8.57 -5.97
C GLY A 45 6.91 -9.55 -5.44
N LEU A 46 6.50 -10.48 -4.59
CA LEU A 46 7.38 -11.53 -4.05
C LEU A 46 7.89 -12.47 -5.15
N HIS A 47 7.02 -12.94 -6.04
CA HIS A 47 7.45 -13.76 -7.19
C HIS A 47 8.41 -13.00 -8.12
N ARG A 48 8.16 -11.72 -8.36
CA ARG A 48 9.09 -10.88 -9.15
C ARG A 48 10.47 -10.82 -8.49
N LYS A 49 10.54 -10.62 -7.16
CA LYS A 49 11.80 -10.62 -6.41
C LYS A 49 12.50 -11.98 -6.46
N GLU A 50 11.78 -13.08 -6.45
CA GLU A 50 12.35 -14.40 -6.63
C GLU A 50 12.91 -14.59 -8.05
N LEU A 51 12.21 -14.14 -9.10
CA LEU A 51 12.71 -14.14 -10.47
C LEU A 51 13.98 -13.31 -10.64
N LEU A 52 14.06 -12.17 -9.95
CA LEU A 52 15.24 -11.28 -9.96
C LEU A 52 16.37 -11.77 -9.04
N ARG A 53 16.17 -12.89 -8.34
CA ARG A 53 17.14 -13.50 -7.39
C ARG A 53 17.38 -12.66 -6.12
N ASP A 54 16.51 -11.69 -5.81
CA ASP A 54 16.50 -11.01 -4.52
C ASP A 54 15.98 -11.93 -3.40
N LEU A 55 15.24 -12.96 -3.78
CA LEU A 55 14.80 -14.05 -2.91
C LEU A 55 15.28 -15.40 -3.45
N LYS A 56 15.57 -16.32 -2.53
CA LYS A 56 15.86 -17.71 -2.90
C LYS A 56 14.60 -18.40 -3.42
N ARG A 57 14.76 -19.45 -4.22
CA ARG A 57 13.66 -20.28 -4.75
C ARG A 57 12.75 -20.78 -3.62
N GLY A 58 11.44 -20.60 -3.79
CA GLY A 58 10.41 -20.92 -2.80
C GLY A 58 10.25 -19.88 -1.68
N GLY A 59 11.05 -18.81 -1.71
CA GLY A 59 10.99 -17.74 -0.71
C GLY A 59 9.73 -16.90 -0.83
N SER A 60 9.20 -16.72 -2.05
CA SER A 60 7.96 -15.98 -2.30
C SER A 60 6.78 -16.59 -1.56
N GLU A 61 6.55 -17.89 -1.70
CA GLU A 61 5.43 -18.58 -1.05
C GLU A 61 5.58 -18.59 0.47
N ALA A 62 6.78 -18.87 1.00
CA ALA A 62 7.02 -18.88 2.44
C ALA A 62 6.75 -17.51 3.09
N ILE A 63 7.09 -16.42 2.40
CA ILE A 63 6.80 -15.06 2.88
C ILE A 63 5.31 -14.78 2.76
N TYR A 64 4.66 -15.19 1.67
CA TYR A 64 3.23 -14.98 1.47
C TYR A 64 2.38 -15.72 2.52
N GLU A 65 2.73 -16.93 2.89
CA GLU A 65 2.09 -17.65 4.00
C GLU A 65 2.17 -16.86 5.32
N ARG A 66 3.35 -16.30 5.65
CA ARG A 66 3.51 -15.45 6.84
C ARG A 66 2.63 -14.19 6.76
N PHE A 67 2.53 -13.57 5.59
CA PHE A 67 1.65 -12.44 5.36
C PHE A 67 0.18 -12.80 5.61
N LEU A 68 -0.29 -13.95 5.11
CA LEU A 68 -1.66 -14.42 5.35
C LEU A 68 -1.93 -14.71 6.83
N LEU A 69 -0.96 -15.27 7.55
CA LEU A 69 -1.07 -15.47 9.00
C LEU A 69 -1.23 -14.15 9.76
N GLN A 70 -0.58 -13.07 9.35
CA GLN A 70 -0.76 -11.75 9.96
C GLN A 70 -2.15 -11.15 9.72
N ILE A 71 -2.75 -11.40 8.56
CA ILE A 71 -4.15 -11.04 8.29
C ILE A 71 -5.07 -11.83 9.22
N THR A 72 -4.89 -13.14 9.31
CA THR A 72 -5.70 -14.01 10.17
C THR A 72 -5.55 -13.65 11.65
N ALA A 73 -4.37 -13.26 12.08
CA ALA A 73 -4.10 -12.80 13.45
C ALA A 73 -4.62 -11.36 13.74
N GLY A 74 -5.15 -10.66 12.73
CA GLY A 74 -5.65 -9.28 12.88
C GLY A 74 -4.55 -8.22 12.99
N THR A 75 -3.28 -8.57 12.75
CA THR A 75 -2.17 -7.61 12.74
C THR A 75 -2.20 -6.70 11.52
N LEU A 76 -2.71 -7.21 10.40
CA LEU A 76 -3.02 -6.48 9.19
C LEU A 76 -4.52 -6.42 9.00
N HIS A 77 -5.08 -5.22 8.90
CA HIS A 77 -6.50 -5.01 8.63
C HIS A 77 -6.74 -4.87 7.13
N VAL A 78 -7.50 -5.81 6.55
CA VAL A 78 -7.83 -5.80 5.12
C VAL A 78 -9.12 -5.01 4.90
N ILE A 79 -9.04 -3.92 4.15
CA ILE A 79 -10.19 -3.14 3.71
C ILE A 79 -10.81 -3.83 2.50
N SER A 80 -12.03 -4.33 2.67
CA SER A 80 -12.79 -4.99 1.62
C SER A 80 -13.27 -3.99 0.55
N TYR A 81 -13.43 -4.46 -0.69
CA TYR A 81 -14.03 -3.68 -1.75
C TYR A 81 -15.55 -3.63 -1.57
N THR A 82 -16.05 -2.49 -1.15
CA THR A 82 -17.47 -2.21 -0.91
C THR A 82 -17.97 -1.13 -1.87
N THR A 83 -19.29 -0.90 -1.92
CA THR A 83 -19.88 0.23 -2.67
C THR A 83 -19.25 1.56 -2.25
N ARG A 84 -19.04 1.76 -0.95
CA ARG A 84 -18.36 2.96 -0.43
C ARG A 84 -16.95 3.12 -0.97
N VAL A 85 -16.17 2.03 -1.02
CA VAL A 85 -14.82 2.06 -1.60
C VAL A 85 -14.87 2.35 -3.10
N ALA A 86 -15.85 1.80 -3.84
CA ALA A 86 -16.04 2.09 -5.26
C ALA A 86 -16.35 3.57 -5.52
N GLU A 87 -17.22 4.17 -4.71
CA GLU A 87 -17.54 5.60 -4.77
C GLU A 87 -16.31 6.46 -4.52
N HIS A 88 -15.56 6.17 -3.45
CA HIS A 88 -14.31 6.88 -3.17
C HIS A 88 -13.24 6.66 -4.24
N THR A 89 -13.15 5.48 -4.85
CA THR A 89 -12.24 5.24 -5.98
C THR A 89 -12.59 6.16 -7.16
N THR A 90 -13.88 6.30 -7.46
CA THR A 90 -14.36 7.22 -8.50
C THR A 90 -14.03 8.69 -8.17
N GLU A 91 -14.20 9.07 -6.91
CA GLU A 91 -13.81 10.40 -6.41
C GLU A 91 -12.30 10.64 -6.56
N VAL A 92 -11.47 9.69 -6.14
CA VAL A 92 -10.01 9.74 -6.29
C VAL A 92 -9.61 10.01 -7.74
N ILE A 93 -10.17 9.25 -8.68
CA ILE A 93 -9.89 9.41 -10.12
C ILE A 93 -10.24 10.83 -10.56
N ARG A 94 -11.48 11.28 -10.27
CA ARG A 94 -11.94 12.62 -10.67
C ARG A 94 -11.04 13.71 -10.10
N ARG A 95 -10.71 13.67 -8.82
CA ARG A 95 -9.85 14.66 -8.16
C ARG A 95 -8.44 14.68 -8.73
N CYS A 96 -7.86 13.52 -9.01
CA CYS A 96 -6.53 13.42 -9.62
C CYS A 96 -6.46 14.05 -11.01
N TYR A 97 -7.47 13.80 -11.86
CA TYR A 97 -7.48 14.32 -13.23
C TYR A 97 -7.93 15.79 -13.30
N SER A 98 -8.74 16.29 -12.37
CA SER A 98 -9.20 17.70 -12.33
C SER A 98 -8.31 18.63 -11.51
N ALA A 99 -7.25 18.12 -10.87
CA ALA A 99 -6.36 18.94 -10.07
C ALA A 99 -5.60 19.96 -10.94
N ARG A 100 -5.19 21.09 -10.34
CA ARG A 100 -4.36 22.11 -11.03
C ARG A 100 -3.08 21.52 -11.65
N LYS A 101 -2.49 20.54 -10.99
CA LYS A 101 -1.42 19.68 -11.52
C LYS A 101 -1.95 18.24 -11.56
N PRO A 102 -2.52 17.80 -12.68
CA PRO A 102 -3.14 16.48 -12.77
C PRO A 102 -2.15 15.37 -12.51
N VAL A 103 -2.64 14.31 -11.87
CA VAL A 103 -1.92 13.05 -11.69
C VAL A 103 -2.61 11.99 -12.53
N ALA A 104 -1.89 11.45 -13.53
CA ALA A 104 -2.37 10.33 -14.35
C ALA A 104 -2.34 9.04 -13.52
N ILE A 105 -3.31 8.88 -12.63
CA ILE A 105 -3.42 7.73 -11.73
C ILE A 105 -3.86 6.49 -12.51
N ARG A 106 -3.26 5.32 -12.21
CA ARG A 106 -3.69 4.03 -12.77
C ARG A 106 -4.87 3.50 -11.98
N THR A 107 -5.64 2.60 -12.60
CA THR A 107 -6.83 2.00 -11.96
C THR A 107 -6.49 1.34 -10.63
N LEU A 108 -5.40 0.56 -10.56
CA LEU A 108 -5.04 -0.13 -9.33
C LEU A 108 -4.59 0.84 -8.23
N ASP A 109 -3.80 1.87 -8.58
CA ASP A 109 -3.41 2.94 -7.64
C ASP A 109 -4.64 3.68 -7.11
N ALA A 110 -5.65 3.91 -7.97
CA ALA A 110 -6.92 4.53 -7.58
C ALA A 110 -7.74 3.62 -6.65
N LEU A 111 -7.76 2.30 -6.89
CA LEU A 111 -8.39 1.33 -6.01
C LEU A 111 -7.71 1.25 -4.65
N GLN A 112 -6.39 1.33 -4.60
CA GLN A 112 -5.61 1.40 -3.35
C GLN A 112 -6.00 2.66 -2.56
N LEU A 113 -5.95 3.83 -3.18
CA LEU A 113 -6.31 5.10 -2.51
C LEU A 113 -7.80 5.20 -2.18
N GLY A 114 -8.68 4.67 -3.03
CA GLY A 114 -10.12 4.56 -2.74
C GLY A 114 -10.38 3.68 -1.54
N SER A 115 -9.62 2.59 -1.38
CA SER A 115 -9.69 1.74 -0.18
C SER A 115 -9.19 2.49 1.05
N ALA A 116 -8.06 3.19 0.97
CA ALA A 116 -7.54 4.01 2.06
C ALA A 116 -8.57 5.05 2.52
N PHE A 117 -9.12 5.82 1.58
CA PHE A 117 -10.07 6.89 1.83
C PHE A 117 -11.43 6.35 2.35
N GLY A 118 -11.98 5.33 1.69
CA GLY A 118 -13.22 4.67 2.10
C GLY A 118 -13.12 3.93 3.44
N GLY A 119 -11.92 3.45 3.79
CA GLY A 119 -11.60 2.84 5.07
C GLY A 119 -11.34 3.85 6.21
N GLY A 120 -11.31 5.16 5.91
CA GLY A 120 -11.07 6.20 6.91
C GLY A 120 -9.58 6.31 7.32
N ALA A 121 -8.66 6.01 6.41
CA ALA A 121 -7.24 6.26 6.64
C ALA A 121 -6.96 7.78 6.58
N ASP A 122 -6.09 8.24 7.45
CA ASP A 122 -5.60 9.62 7.53
C ASP A 122 -4.14 9.75 7.09
N GLU A 123 -3.49 8.61 6.87
CA GLU A 123 -2.10 8.53 6.43
C GLU A 123 -1.91 7.37 5.46
N VAL A 124 -1.08 7.59 4.44
CA VAL A 124 -0.65 6.56 3.46
C VAL A 124 0.86 6.40 3.54
N VAL A 125 1.32 5.16 3.71
CA VAL A 125 2.73 4.79 3.63
C VAL A 125 2.98 4.19 2.26
N SER A 126 3.80 4.87 1.44
CA SER A 126 4.10 4.44 0.06
C SER A 126 5.44 4.99 -0.43
N THR A 127 6.12 4.22 -1.27
CA THR A 127 7.29 4.68 -2.05
C THR A 127 6.92 5.05 -3.49
N ASP A 128 5.72 4.69 -3.95
CA ASP A 128 5.26 5.01 -5.32
C ASP A 128 4.98 6.50 -5.47
N ALA A 129 5.73 7.16 -6.36
CA ALA A 129 5.63 8.60 -6.57
C ALA A 129 4.23 9.03 -7.03
N ARG A 130 3.50 8.18 -7.77
CA ARG A 130 2.16 8.46 -8.26
C ARG A 130 1.13 8.38 -7.13
N ILE A 131 1.18 7.35 -6.30
CA ILE A 131 0.34 7.22 -5.10
C ILE A 131 0.61 8.40 -4.16
N ARG A 132 1.88 8.76 -3.93
CA ARG A 132 2.26 9.91 -3.09
C ARG A 132 1.71 11.23 -3.62
N ALA A 133 1.81 11.47 -4.93
CA ALA A 133 1.26 12.67 -5.55
C ALA A 133 -0.27 12.73 -5.46
N ALA A 134 -0.95 11.62 -5.72
CA ALA A 134 -2.40 11.52 -5.61
C ALA A 134 -2.90 11.68 -4.17
N ALA A 135 -2.23 11.06 -3.19
CA ALA A 135 -2.58 11.19 -1.78
C ALA A 135 -2.50 12.65 -1.28
N LYS A 136 -1.54 13.45 -1.80
CA LYS A 136 -1.49 14.90 -1.52
C LYS A 136 -2.73 15.65 -2.03
N ILE A 137 -3.24 15.30 -3.22
CA ILE A 137 -4.48 15.86 -3.78
C ILE A 137 -5.68 15.52 -2.89
N LEU A 138 -5.65 14.38 -2.22
CA LEU A 138 -6.69 13.89 -1.32
C LEU A 138 -6.57 14.48 0.10
N ASN A 139 -5.51 15.26 0.40
CA ASN A 139 -5.17 15.77 1.72
C ASN A 139 -4.86 14.65 2.75
N LEU A 140 -4.37 13.51 2.28
CA LEU A 140 -3.86 12.45 3.13
C LEU A 140 -2.41 12.72 3.53
N ARG A 141 -2.05 12.41 4.76
CA ARG A 141 -0.64 12.44 5.18
C ARG A 141 0.14 11.35 4.44
N ILE A 142 1.40 11.63 4.12
CA ILE A 142 2.28 10.71 3.39
C ILE A 142 3.49 10.38 4.24
N SER A 143 3.77 9.10 4.37
CA SER A 143 4.98 8.61 5.02
C SER A 143 5.75 7.65 4.10
N PRO A 144 7.06 7.59 4.27
CA PRO A 144 7.89 8.52 5.01
C PRO A 144 7.97 9.89 4.34
N ASP A 145 8.27 10.95 5.13
CA ASP A 145 8.38 12.33 4.63
C ASP A 145 9.82 12.65 4.23
N PHE A 146 10.40 11.80 3.37
CA PHE A 146 11.71 12.05 2.76
C PHE A 146 11.66 11.67 1.27
N PRO A 147 12.49 12.28 0.42
CA PRO A 147 12.53 11.96 -1.01
C PRO A 147 13.04 10.53 -1.23
N PHE A 148 12.47 9.86 -2.22
CA PHE A 148 12.90 8.56 -2.74
C PHE A 148 13.57 8.75 -4.08
#